data_fdcf46eb5611032687905a77b6f1916f
#
_entry.id   fdcf46eb5611032687905a77b6f1916f
#
_cell.length_a   1.000
_cell.length_b   1.000
_cell.length_c   1.000
_cell.angle_alpha   90.00
_cell.angle_beta   90.00
_cell.angle_gamma   90.00
#
_symmetry.space_group_name_H-M   'P 1'
#
loop_
_entity.id
_entity.type
_entity.pdbx_description
1 polymer ?
#
loop_
_entity_poly.entity_id
_entity_poly.type
_entity_poly.pdbx_seq_one_letter_code
_entity_poly.pdbx_strand_id
1 'polypeptide(L)'
;SAAAGWVISNESFWDGIRKTVSNLKIRVSYGLAGNDALGERFPYRSIVAMGEESGFYYNWNSQGKGPKITTYGNPNATWEEAKKLDVGLELGLFNALNIEAAYFTEDRTGIFMRRTSLPSSTGLLGVTPYGNIGRVKSHGVDLSAVYNKQFNKDWSLSLRGTFTFSRNEVVEKDEGDLMYDYMSVVGHPVNAITGVLVADGLFTSQEEIDNSPKQQFGNYTVGDIKYRDLNGDGIVDGNDVTTAGSPTVPEIQYGIGATVKWRRLDFSFMFQGASNVSLRMYNMHPFCDASHFGYGITQYIADNHWSEDNNRADAAYPRLTSQLSSNNTQSSTFYIHDAKYLRLKTVELGYTIKKLRVYLSGNNLFVISPFDYWDPEK
;
A
#
# COMPACT_ATOMS: atom_id res chain seq x y z
N SER A 1 17.42 23.18 -7.94
CA SER A 1 17.59 22.69 -6.56
C SER A 1 18.72 23.44 -5.88
N ALA A 2 18.60 23.63 -4.56
CA ALA A 2 19.63 24.19 -3.69
C ALA A 2 19.83 23.27 -2.50
N ALA A 3 21.07 23.16 -2.02
CA ALA A 3 21.40 22.37 -0.85
C ALA A 3 22.49 23.07 -0.04
N ALA A 4 22.41 22.94 1.27
CA ALA A 4 23.42 23.40 2.22
C ALA A 4 23.67 22.33 3.28
N GLY A 5 24.91 22.25 3.74
CA GLY A 5 25.30 21.35 4.82
C GLY A 5 26.35 22.00 5.68
N TRP A 6 26.23 21.80 7.00
CA TRP A 6 27.19 22.31 7.97
C TRP A 6 27.64 21.19 8.89
N VAL A 7 28.94 20.95 8.89
CA VAL A 7 29.61 20.02 9.81
C VAL A 7 30.03 20.79 11.05
N ILE A 8 29.08 20.95 11.98
CA ILE A 8 29.24 21.73 13.21
C ILE A 8 30.40 21.20 14.04
N SER A 9 30.59 19.89 14.06
CA SER A 9 31.65 19.22 14.79
C SER A 9 33.08 19.52 14.29
N ASN A 10 33.21 20.17 13.11
CA ASN A 10 34.52 20.59 12.60
C ASN A 10 34.95 21.98 13.10
N GLU A 11 34.01 22.73 13.71
CA GLU A 11 34.30 24.06 14.24
C GLU A 11 35.12 24.01 15.50
N SER A 12 35.94 25.05 15.73
CA SER A 12 36.87 25.12 16.89
C SER A 12 36.14 25.16 18.25
N PHE A 13 34.94 25.74 18.29
CA PHE A 13 34.14 25.77 19.52
C PHE A 13 33.63 24.39 19.94
N TRP A 14 33.69 23.37 19.06
CA TRP A 14 33.25 22.01 19.31
C TRP A 14 34.26 21.15 20.06
N ASP A 15 35.53 21.57 20.16
CA ASP A 15 36.63 20.76 20.68
C ASP A 15 36.38 20.24 22.10
N GLY A 16 35.70 21.03 22.93
CA GLY A 16 35.39 20.66 24.31
C GLY A 16 34.45 19.46 24.46
N ILE A 17 33.58 19.22 23.50
CA ILE A 17 32.57 18.15 23.52
C ILE A 17 32.81 17.05 22.48
N ARG A 18 33.85 17.17 21.65
CA ARG A 18 34.14 16.22 20.55
C ARG A 18 34.35 14.78 21.03
N LYS A 19 34.82 14.57 22.28
CA LYS A 19 34.96 13.23 22.86
C LYS A 19 33.60 12.54 23.07
N THR A 20 32.54 13.31 23.34
CA THR A 20 31.17 12.81 23.56
C THR A 20 30.37 12.84 22.25
N VAL A 21 30.38 13.99 21.58
CA VAL A 21 29.74 14.17 20.30
C VAL A 21 30.80 14.29 19.21
N SER A 22 31.17 13.14 18.63
CA SER A 22 32.30 13.01 17.72
C SER A 22 31.98 13.55 16.29
N ASN A 23 30.70 13.57 15.91
CA ASN A 23 30.23 14.15 14.66
C ASN A 23 28.87 14.79 14.87
N LEU A 24 28.68 15.98 14.31
CA LEU A 24 27.38 16.61 14.16
C LEU A 24 27.35 17.35 12.84
N LYS A 25 26.46 16.93 11.95
CA LYS A 25 26.22 17.57 10.66
C LYS A 25 24.72 17.75 10.46
N ILE A 26 24.35 18.93 9.98
CA ILE A 26 23.00 19.25 9.54
C ILE A 26 23.05 19.48 8.03
N ARG A 27 22.08 18.97 7.32
CA ARG A 27 21.89 19.19 5.87
C ARG A 27 20.45 19.59 5.59
N VAL A 28 20.29 20.46 4.60
CA VAL A 28 18.99 20.87 4.09
C VAL A 28 19.09 20.92 2.57
N SER A 29 18.12 20.35 1.89
CA SER A 29 17.99 20.52 0.44
C SER A 29 16.55 20.84 0.08
N TYR A 30 16.40 21.73 -0.91
CA TYR A 30 15.14 22.07 -1.53
C TYR A 30 15.27 22.07 -3.03
N GLY A 31 14.32 21.45 -3.73
CA GLY A 31 14.37 21.38 -5.18
C GLY A 31 13.02 21.13 -5.84
N LEU A 32 13.00 21.47 -7.12
CA LEU A 32 11.95 21.09 -8.04
C LEU A 32 12.44 19.95 -8.91
N ALA A 33 11.64 18.92 -9.05
CA ALA A 33 11.86 17.79 -9.96
C ALA A 33 10.67 17.69 -10.91
N GLY A 34 10.93 17.65 -12.21
CA GLY A 34 9.92 17.37 -13.22
C GLY A 34 9.83 15.88 -13.50
N ASN A 35 8.64 15.39 -13.85
CA ASN A 35 8.40 14.04 -14.34
C ASN A 35 7.62 14.13 -15.65
N ASP A 36 8.19 13.58 -16.71
CA ASP A 36 7.59 13.51 -18.06
C ASP A 36 6.97 12.14 -18.39
N ALA A 37 6.97 11.22 -17.44
CA ALA A 37 6.41 9.89 -17.61
C ALA A 37 4.89 9.93 -17.53
N LEU A 38 4.24 10.46 -18.56
CA LEU A 38 2.78 10.65 -18.62
C LEU A 38 2.00 9.39 -19.03
N GLY A 39 2.65 8.24 -19.16
CA GLY A 39 2.04 6.98 -19.63
C GLY A 39 1.81 6.91 -21.14
N GLU A 40 1.67 8.05 -21.81
CA GLU A 40 1.46 8.18 -23.25
C GLU A 40 2.64 8.91 -23.89
N ARG A 41 3.13 8.40 -25.04
CA ARG A 41 4.29 8.99 -25.71
C ARG A 41 4.00 10.36 -26.34
N PHE A 42 2.77 10.59 -26.79
CA PHE A 42 2.34 11.82 -27.45
C PHE A 42 0.97 12.28 -26.91
N PRO A 43 0.90 12.71 -25.66
CA PRO A 43 -0.36 13.01 -24.96
C PRO A 43 -1.11 14.20 -25.59
N TYR A 44 -0.44 15.02 -26.39
CA TYR A 44 -1.03 16.17 -27.11
C TYR A 44 -1.72 15.78 -28.42
N ARG A 45 -1.59 14.52 -28.89
CA ARG A 45 -2.18 14.08 -30.17
C ARG A 45 -3.44 13.25 -29.92
N SER A 46 -4.50 13.58 -30.65
CA SER A 46 -5.65 12.69 -30.76
C SER A 46 -5.31 11.49 -31.65
N ILE A 47 -5.78 10.32 -31.25
CA ILE A 47 -5.64 9.06 -31.99
C ILE A 47 -6.99 8.73 -32.62
N VAL A 48 -6.98 8.49 -33.94
CA VAL A 48 -8.14 8.07 -34.72
C VAL A 48 -7.90 6.65 -35.20
N ALA A 49 -8.71 5.72 -34.77
CA ALA A 49 -8.75 4.36 -35.32
C ALA A 49 -9.66 4.32 -36.53
N MET A 50 -9.22 3.59 -37.58
CA MET A 50 -10.00 3.39 -38.78
C MET A 50 -10.61 1.99 -38.82
N GLY A 51 -11.82 1.88 -39.34
CA GLY A 51 -12.51 0.58 -39.45
C GLY A 51 -13.17 0.08 -38.14
N GLU A 52 -13.24 0.94 -37.14
CA GLU A 52 -13.96 0.69 -35.90
C GLU A 52 -15.47 0.90 -36.05
N GLU A 53 -16.25 0.30 -35.15
CA GLU A 53 -17.68 0.58 -35.08
C GLU A 53 -17.88 2.02 -34.60
N SER A 54 -18.32 2.89 -35.52
CA SER A 54 -18.34 4.36 -35.27
C SER A 54 -19.70 4.87 -34.77
N GLY A 55 -20.65 3.98 -34.43
CA GLY A 55 -21.99 4.38 -34.00
C GLY A 55 -22.90 4.86 -35.15
N PHE A 56 -22.44 4.84 -36.39
CA PHE A 56 -23.25 5.08 -37.54
C PHE A 56 -24.11 3.85 -37.84
N TYR A 57 -25.41 3.99 -37.75
CA TYR A 57 -26.36 2.93 -38.18
C TYR A 57 -26.73 3.15 -39.62
N TYR A 58 -26.36 2.22 -40.46
CA TYR A 58 -26.89 2.10 -41.82
C TYR A 58 -28.07 1.13 -41.76
N ASN A 59 -29.28 1.61 -42.06
CA ASN A 59 -30.51 0.79 -42.03
C ASN A 59 -30.83 0.10 -40.69
N TRP A 60 -30.82 0.78 -39.57
CA TRP A 60 -31.27 0.29 -38.25
C TRP A 60 -30.69 -1.06 -37.77
N ASN A 61 -30.12 -1.86 -38.67
CA ASN A 61 -29.68 -3.23 -38.41
C ASN A 61 -28.16 -3.47 -38.62
N SER A 62 -27.40 -2.54 -39.14
CA SER A 62 -25.96 -2.71 -39.29
C SER A 62 -25.17 -1.48 -38.81
N GLN A 63 -24.24 -1.71 -37.93
CA GLN A 63 -23.32 -0.69 -37.48
C GLN A 63 -22.25 -0.45 -38.54
N GLY A 64 -22.19 0.76 -39.09
CA GLY A 64 -21.18 1.14 -40.07
C GLY A 64 -19.81 1.26 -39.44
N LYS A 65 -18.79 0.78 -40.14
CA LYS A 65 -17.40 0.96 -39.77
C LYS A 65 -16.88 2.27 -40.32
N GLY A 66 -16.23 3.07 -39.49
CA GLY A 66 -15.70 4.38 -39.87
C GLY A 66 -14.53 4.84 -38.99
N PRO A 67 -14.10 6.08 -39.15
CA PRO A 67 -13.11 6.66 -38.23
C PRO A 67 -13.77 6.88 -36.86
N LYS A 68 -13.03 6.49 -35.79
CA LYS A 68 -13.40 6.71 -34.39
C LYS A 68 -12.23 7.30 -33.63
N ILE A 69 -12.46 8.38 -32.92
CA ILE A 69 -11.45 8.90 -32.01
C ILE A 69 -11.37 7.94 -30.82
N THR A 70 -10.20 7.36 -30.58
CA THR A 70 -9.92 6.45 -29.47
C THR A 70 -9.22 7.14 -28.31
N THR A 71 -8.56 8.26 -28.56
CA THR A 71 -7.91 9.09 -27.55
C THR A 71 -7.99 10.56 -27.96
N TYR A 72 -8.48 11.41 -27.07
CA TYR A 72 -8.40 12.85 -27.23
C TYR A 72 -7.07 13.36 -26.70
N GLY A 73 -6.29 14.01 -27.56
CA GLY A 73 -5.05 14.65 -27.16
C GLY A 73 -5.28 15.90 -26.30
N ASN A 74 -4.37 16.14 -25.38
CA ASN A 74 -4.33 17.38 -24.60
C ASN A 74 -3.16 18.24 -25.07
N PRO A 75 -3.38 19.29 -25.87
CA PRO A 75 -2.29 20.17 -26.35
C PRO A 75 -1.62 20.96 -25.23
N ASN A 76 -2.25 21.04 -24.05
CA ASN A 76 -1.73 21.72 -22.86
C ASN A 76 -1.09 20.73 -21.86
N ALA A 77 -0.80 19.49 -22.28
CA ALA A 77 -0.13 18.52 -21.43
C ALA A 77 1.27 19.05 -21.04
N THR A 78 1.55 19.06 -19.75
CA THR A 78 2.81 19.50 -19.15
C THR A 78 3.40 18.41 -18.29
N TRP A 79 4.64 18.60 -17.85
CA TRP A 79 5.27 17.73 -16.88
C TRP A 79 4.59 17.87 -15.51
N GLU A 80 4.62 16.80 -14.75
CA GLU A 80 4.32 16.85 -13.32
C GLU A 80 5.48 17.53 -12.61
N GLU A 81 5.18 18.35 -11.61
CA GLU A 81 6.18 19.04 -10.79
C GLU A 81 6.13 18.56 -9.35
N ALA A 82 7.27 18.15 -8.81
CA ALA A 82 7.45 17.78 -7.41
C ALA A 82 8.36 18.78 -6.69
N LYS A 83 7.82 19.48 -5.69
CA LYS A 83 8.56 20.30 -4.75
C LYS A 83 9.02 19.43 -3.60
N LYS A 84 10.33 19.31 -3.42
CA LYS A 84 10.93 18.41 -2.41
C LYS A 84 11.73 19.21 -1.41
N LEU A 85 11.51 18.93 -0.12
CA LEU A 85 12.33 19.39 0.99
C LEU A 85 12.88 18.18 1.73
N ASP A 86 14.17 18.18 2.01
CA ASP A 86 14.85 17.19 2.85
C ASP A 86 15.68 17.91 3.91
N VAL A 87 15.51 17.53 5.17
CA VAL A 87 16.28 18.03 6.31
C VAL A 87 16.89 16.83 7.03
N GLY A 88 18.20 16.78 7.06
CA GLY A 88 18.94 15.65 7.64
C GLY A 88 19.88 16.07 8.78
N LEU A 89 20.01 15.16 9.74
CA LEU A 89 20.91 15.22 10.87
C LEU A 89 21.79 13.98 10.87
N GLU A 90 23.11 14.16 10.97
CA GLU A 90 24.08 13.10 11.21
C GLU A 90 24.74 13.34 12.56
N LEU A 91 24.60 12.38 13.48
CA LEU A 91 25.09 12.48 14.86
C LEU A 91 26.00 11.29 15.19
N GLY A 92 27.25 11.57 15.52
CA GLY A 92 28.22 10.60 16.03
C GLY A 92 28.44 10.77 17.54
N LEU A 93 28.27 9.71 18.31
CA LEU A 93 28.44 9.72 19.76
C LEU A 93 29.51 8.73 20.19
N PHE A 94 30.42 9.18 21.09
CA PHE A 94 31.45 8.36 21.74
C PHE A 94 32.38 7.60 20.77
N ASN A 95 32.49 8.04 19.50
CA ASN A 95 33.11 7.32 18.38
C ASN A 95 32.63 5.87 18.22
N ALA A 96 31.40 5.58 18.63
CA ALA A 96 30.84 4.24 18.63
C ALA A 96 29.42 4.19 18.04
N LEU A 97 28.58 5.19 18.28
CA LEU A 97 27.21 5.27 17.81
C LEU A 97 27.09 6.36 16.74
N ASN A 98 26.63 5.98 15.57
CA ASN A 98 26.25 6.89 14.48
C ASN A 98 24.75 6.82 14.28
N ILE A 99 24.09 7.96 14.28
CA ILE A 99 22.67 8.14 14.03
C ILE A 99 22.52 9.06 12.83
N GLU A 100 21.71 8.65 11.88
CA GLU A 100 21.26 9.49 10.77
C GLU A 100 19.74 9.60 10.86
N ALA A 101 19.24 10.82 10.81
CA ALA A 101 17.82 11.13 10.78
C ALA A 101 17.55 12.08 9.63
N ALA A 102 16.51 11.82 8.86
CA ALA A 102 16.06 12.72 7.81
C ALA A 102 14.54 12.88 7.88
N TYR A 103 14.08 14.10 7.74
CA TYR A 103 12.69 14.45 7.50
C TYR A 103 12.54 14.92 6.06
N PHE A 104 11.58 14.39 5.34
CA PHE A 104 11.34 14.78 3.96
C PHE A 104 9.87 15.11 3.72
N THR A 105 9.63 16.04 2.79
CA THR A 105 8.31 16.31 2.25
C THR A 105 8.37 16.44 0.74
N GLU A 106 7.29 16.06 0.09
CA GLU A 106 7.08 16.25 -1.33
C GLU A 106 5.66 16.77 -1.57
N ASP A 107 5.53 17.83 -2.36
CA ASP A 107 4.25 18.32 -2.91
C ASP A 107 4.31 18.19 -4.43
N ARG A 108 3.62 17.18 -4.95
CA ARG A 108 3.56 16.87 -6.38
C ARG A 108 2.27 17.41 -6.95
N THR A 109 2.39 18.27 -7.95
CA THR A 109 1.29 18.96 -8.64
C THR A 109 1.29 18.65 -10.13
N GLY A 110 0.17 18.88 -10.77
CA GLY A 110 0.04 18.65 -12.21
C GLY A 110 0.12 17.18 -12.61
N ILE A 111 -0.31 16.25 -11.73
CA ILE A 111 -0.34 14.83 -12.04
C ILE A 111 -1.29 14.59 -13.21
N PHE A 112 -0.78 13.92 -14.25
CA PHE A 112 -1.51 13.66 -15.47
C PHE A 112 -2.47 12.49 -15.29
N MET A 113 -3.78 12.77 -15.32
CA MET A 113 -4.81 11.78 -15.06
C MET A 113 -6.05 11.98 -15.94
N ARG A 114 -6.91 10.97 -15.99
CA ARG A 114 -8.21 11.07 -16.67
C ARG A 114 -9.09 12.11 -16.00
N ARG A 115 -9.84 12.85 -16.84
CA ARG A 115 -10.90 13.74 -16.40
C ARG A 115 -12.20 12.96 -16.25
N THR A 116 -12.61 12.70 -15.02
CA THR A 116 -13.82 11.90 -14.71
C THR A 116 -15.06 12.77 -14.42
N SER A 117 -14.85 14.06 -14.16
CA SER A 117 -15.94 15.04 -13.89
C SER A 117 -16.68 15.49 -15.15
N LEU A 118 -16.31 15.00 -16.36
CA LEU A 118 -17.00 15.38 -17.58
C LEU A 118 -18.36 14.68 -17.67
N PRO A 119 -19.47 15.44 -17.83
CA PRO A 119 -20.80 14.87 -17.95
C PRO A 119 -20.91 13.91 -19.15
N SER A 120 -21.68 12.85 -19.01
CA SER A 120 -21.94 11.90 -20.10
C SER A 120 -22.58 12.54 -21.35
N SER A 121 -23.27 13.68 -21.17
CA SER A 121 -23.82 14.49 -22.24
C SER A 121 -22.80 15.07 -23.23
N THR A 122 -21.51 15.12 -22.84
CA THR A 122 -20.42 15.52 -23.74
C THR A 122 -20.16 14.52 -24.86
N GLY A 123 -20.68 13.29 -24.78
CA GLY A 123 -20.43 12.21 -25.74
C GLY A 123 -19.01 11.60 -25.64
N LEU A 124 -18.23 11.96 -24.63
CA LEU A 124 -16.84 11.51 -24.44
C LEU A 124 -16.73 10.22 -23.61
N LEU A 125 -17.83 9.51 -23.40
CA LEU A 125 -17.84 8.23 -22.68
C LEU A 125 -16.90 7.21 -23.34
N GLY A 126 -15.98 6.67 -22.56
CA GLY A 126 -14.98 5.71 -23.02
C GLY A 126 -13.75 6.32 -23.71
N VAL A 127 -13.78 7.62 -24.02
CA VAL A 127 -12.66 8.37 -24.66
C VAL A 127 -12.35 9.63 -23.86
N THR A 128 -12.39 9.53 -22.55
CA THR A 128 -12.22 10.67 -21.64
C THR A 128 -10.81 11.27 -21.78
N PRO A 129 -10.70 12.61 -22.01
CA PRO A 129 -9.40 13.27 -22.13
C PRO A 129 -8.63 13.26 -20.81
N TYR A 130 -7.31 13.37 -20.91
CA TYR A 130 -6.40 13.51 -19.78
C TYR A 130 -6.07 14.98 -19.51
N GLY A 131 -5.72 15.30 -18.27
CA GLY A 131 -5.25 16.62 -17.86
C GLY A 131 -4.27 16.57 -16.71
N ASN A 132 -3.48 17.63 -16.52
CA ASN A 132 -2.58 17.83 -15.40
C ASN A 132 -3.33 18.42 -14.21
N ILE A 133 -4.14 17.63 -13.53
CA ILE A 133 -5.16 18.07 -12.55
C ILE A 133 -5.02 17.43 -11.18
N GLY A 134 -4.13 16.44 -11.03
CA GLY A 134 -3.96 15.78 -9.74
C GLY A 134 -2.87 16.43 -8.89
N ARG A 135 -3.01 16.29 -7.57
CA ARG A 135 -2.03 16.70 -6.58
C ARG A 135 -1.94 15.69 -5.45
N VAL A 136 -0.73 15.35 -5.07
CA VAL A 136 -0.40 14.45 -3.96
C VAL A 136 0.65 15.10 -3.09
N LYS A 137 0.47 15.04 -1.78
CA LYS A 137 1.48 15.40 -0.80
C LYS A 137 2.01 14.16 -0.13
N SER A 138 3.30 14.14 0.15
CA SER A 138 3.92 13.11 0.98
C SER A 138 4.87 13.72 1.99
N HIS A 139 5.03 13.04 3.12
CA HIS A 139 5.99 13.39 4.15
C HIS A 139 6.46 12.12 4.86
N GLY A 140 7.62 12.19 5.46
CA GLY A 140 8.14 11.05 6.18
C GLY A 140 9.39 11.33 6.96
N VAL A 141 9.84 10.29 7.66
CA VAL A 141 11.05 10.28 8.47
C VAL A 141 11.84 9.02 8.17
N ASP A 142 13.13 9.17 7.92
CA ASP A 142 14.08 8.07 7.84
C ASP A 142 15.06 8.15 9.02
N LEU A 143 15.23 7.03 9.72
CA LEU A 143 16.16 6.89 10.81
C LEU A 143 17.09 5.70 10.57
N SER A 144 18.38 5.89 10.78
CA SER A 144 19.33 4.80 10.88
C SER A 144 20.23 5.00 12.10
N ALA A 145 20.55 3.92 12.78
CA ALA A 145 21.47 3.92 13.91
C ALA A 145 22.42 2.74 13.82
N VAL A 146 23.70 2.99 13.91
CA VAL A 146 24.74 1.97 13.91
C VAL A 146 25.65 2.17 15.11
N TYR A 147 25.68 1.17 15.99
CA TYR A 147 26.58 1.13 17.13
C TYR A 147 27.67 0.08 16.91
N ASN A 148 28.93 0.49 16.95
CA ASN A 148 30.08 -0.40 16.81
C ASN A 148 31.00 -0.20 17.99
N LYS A 149 31.26 -1.27 18.77
CA LYS A 149 32.14 -1.22 19.94
C LYS A 149 33.03 -2.44 19.97
N GLN A 150 34.31 -2.18 20.02
CA GLN A 150 35.32 -3.15 20.42
C GLN A 150 35.54 -3.01 21.92
N PHE A 151 35.13 -3.99 22.73
CA PHE A 151 35.28 -3.96 24.18
C PHE A 151 36.72 -4.32 24.62
N ASN A 152 37.25 -5.34 23.95
CA ASN A 152 38.62 -5.80 24.16
C ASN A 152 39.10 -6.59 22.94
N LYS A 153 40.25 -7.27 23.01
CA LYS A 153 40.79 -8.07 21.90
C LYS A 153 39.88 -9.23 21.46
N ASP A 154 39.04 -9.71 22.37
CA ASP A 154 38.20 -10.89 22.17
C ASP A 154 36.77 -10.56 21.82
N TRP A 155 36.22 -9.39 22.21
CA TRP A 155 34.81 -9.05 22.11
C TRP A 155 34.56 -7.80 21.28
N SER A 156 33.68 -7.92 20.32
CA SER A 156 33.08 -6.78 19.62
C SER A 156 31.58 -6.96 19.41
N LEU A 157 30.88 -5.83 19.39
CA LEU A 157 29.45 -5.73 19.17
C LEU A 157 29.19 -4.71 18.07
N SER A 158 28.38 -5.09 17.10
CA SER A 158 27.77 -4.19 16.11
C SER A 158 26.25 -4.32 16.21
N LEU A 159 25.57 -3.20 16.45
CA LEU A 159 24.11 -3.11 16.39
C LEU A 159 23.73 -2.21 15.24
N ARG A 160 22.65 -2.56 14.54
CA ARG A 160 22.07 -1.74 13.48
C ARG A 160 20.56 -1.66 13.67
N GLY A 161 20.01 -0.45 13.59
CA GLY A 161 18.58 -0.18 13.54
C GLY A 161 18.25 0.70 12.34
N THR A 162 17.16 0.43 11.67
CA THR A 162 16.59 1.28 10.62
C THR A 162 15.10 1.44 10.85
N PHE A 163 14.58 2.61 10.56
CA PHE A 163 13.16 2.91 10.64
C PHE A 163 12.80 3.94 9.58
N THR A 164 11.78 3.65 8.79
CA THR A 164 11.20 4.55 7.81
C THR A 164 9.71 4.68 8.08
N PHE A 165 9.23 5.91 8.16
CA PHE A 165 7.82 6.24 8.08
C PHE A 165 7.61 7.15 6.88
N SER A 166 6.67 6.78 6.00
CA SER A 166 6.29 7.59 4.84
C SER A 166 4.79 7.52 4.64
N ARG A 167 4.14 8.66 4.61
CA ARG A 167 2.71 8.81 4.33
C ARG A 167 2.49 9.77 3.18
N ASN A 168 1.58 9.40 2.31
CA ASN A 168 1.11 10.30 1.24
C ASN A 168 -0.40 10.49 1.34
N GLU A 169 -0.89 11.54 0.70
CA GLU A 169 -2.29 11.94 0.69
C GLU A 169 -2.65 12.53 -0.67
N VAL A 170 -3.74 12.05 -1.24
CA VAL A 170 -4.36 12.65 -2.42
C VAL A 170 -5.02 13.95 -2.00
N VAL A 171 -4.51 15.09 -2.49
CA VAL A 171 -5.04 16.43 -2.17
C VAL A 171 -6.05 16.87 -3.21
N GLU A 172 -5.77 16.59 -4.48
CA GLU A 172 -6.64 16.93 -5.59
C GLU A 172 -6.71 15.76 -6.58
N LYS A 173 -7.93 15.40 -6.95
CA LYS A 173 -8.26 14.40 -7.96
C LYS A 173 -9.57 14.77 -8.64
N ASP A 174 -9.68 14.52 -9.92
CA ASP A 174 -10.94 14.71 -10.64
C ASP A 174 -11.83 13.48 -10.39
N GLU A 175 -12.73 13.59 -9.43
CA GLU A 175 -13.62 12.48 -8.99
C GLU A 175 -15.04 12.57 -9.57
N GLY A 176 -15.37 13.68 -10.23
CA GLY A 176 -16.75 13.93 -10.64
C GLY A 176 -17.68 14.29 -9.47
N ASP A 177 -18.98 14.28 -9.72
CA ASP A 177 -19.97 14.53 -8.68
C ASP A 177 -20.21 13.24 -7.88
N LEU A 178 -19.62 13.17 -6.69
CA LEU A 178 -19.87 12.08 -5.74
C LEU A 178 -21.19 12.32 -5.01
N MET A 179 -21.97 11.26 -4.81
CA MET A 179 -23.24 11.37 -4.09
C MET A 179 -23.04 11.61 -2.59
N TYR A 180 -21.97 11.05 -2.04
CA TYR A 180 -21.63 11.16 -0.61
C TYR A 180 -20.13 11.41 -0.43
N ASP A 181 -19.78 12.26 0.56
CA ASP A 181 -18.38 12.64 0.86
C ASP A 181 -17.50 11.43 1.24
N TYR A 182 -18.07 10.40 1.89
CA TYR A 182 -17.32 9.20 2.28
C TYR A 182 -16.87 8.32 1.11
N MET A 183 -17.35 8.59 -0.10
CA MET A 183 -16.91 7.91 -1.33
C MET A 183 -15.63 8.53 -1.91
N SER A 184 -15.25 9.73 -1.46
CA SER A 184 -14.07 10.43 -1.96
C SER A 184 -12.78 9.70 -1.60
N VAL A 185 -11.81 9.70 -2.52
CA VAL A 185 -10.44 9.27 -2.24
C VAL A 185 -9.51 10.43 -1.87
N VAL A 186 -9.99 11.69 -1.98
CA VAL A 186 -9.28 12.86 -1.50
C VAL A 186 -9.15 12.79 0.02
N GLY A 187 -7.98 13.09 0.55
CA GLY A 187 -7.64 12.90 1.98
C GLY A 187 -7.11 11.51 2.32
N HIS A 188 -7.11 10.58 1.38
CA HIS A 188 -6.60 9.21 1.58
C HIS A 188 -5.27 8.99 0.86
N PRO A 189 -4.48 7.97 1.27
CA PRO A 189 -3.26 7.58 0.56
C PRO A 189 -3.53 7.15 -0.89
N VAL A 190 -2.56 7.37 -1.78
CA VAL A 190 -2.64 6.96 -3.21
C VAL A 190 -2.93 5.46 -3.35
N ASN A 191 -2.35 4.63 -2.46
CA ASN A 191 -2.53 3.18 -2.45
C ASN A 191 -3.60 2.72 -1.44
N ALA A 192 -4.54 3.60 -1.08
CA ALA A 192 -5.68 3.23 -0.25
C ALA A 192 -6.60 2.23 -0.97
N ILE A 193 -7.26 1.38 -0.21
CA ILE A 193 -8.25 0.45 -0.74
C ILE A 193 -9.59 1.18 -0.80
N THR A 194 -10.03 1.49 -2.02
CA THR A 194 -11.21 2.32 -2.30
C THR A 194 -12.36 1.51 -2.88
N GLY A 195 -13.58 2.03 -2.81
CA GLY A 195 -14.77 1.41 -3.38
C GLY A 195 -15.11 0.08 -2.72
N VAL A 196 -15.05 0.03 -1.40
CA VAL A 196 -15.31 -1.17 -0.59
C VAL A 196 -16.49 -0.96 0.34
N LEU A 197 -17.32 -1.98 0.49
CA LEU A 197 -18.37 -2.06 1.49
C LEU A 197 -17.76 -2.32 2.88
N VAL A 198 -18.36 -1.76 3.91
CA VAL A 198 -17.98 -2.07 5.30
C VAL A 198 -18.72 -3.32 5.74
N ALA A 199 -18.00 -4.39 6.06
CA ALA A 199 -18.58 -5.62 6.58
C ALA A 199 -18.69 -5.56 8.11
N ASP A 200 -19.85 -5.92 8.65
CA ASP A 200 -20.13 -6.02 10.08
C ASP A 200 -20.15 -7.49 10.55
N GLY A 201 -19.44 -8.37 9.85
CA GLY A 201 -19.38 -9.81 10.11
C GLY A 201 -20.34 -10.61 9.23
N LEU A 202 -20.79 -11.74 9.74
CA LEU A 202 -21.71 -12.65 9.04
C LEU A 202 -23.05 -12.69 9.75
N PHE A 203 -24.14 -12.88 9.00
CA PHE A 203 -25.45 -13.11 9.56
C PHE A 203 -25.48 -14.44 10.35
N THR A 204 -25.99 -14.40 11.58
CA THR A 204 -26.05 -15.57 12.48
C THR A 204 -27.48 -16.13 12.65
N SER A 205 -28.50 -15.35 12.27
CA SER A 205 -29.90 -15.76 12.36
C SER A 205 -30.78 -15.10 11.31
N GLN A 206 -31.95 -15.70 11.04
CA GLN A 206 -32.94 -15.07 10.14
C GLN A 206 -33.54 -13.80 10.75
N GLU A 207 -33.71 -13.75 12.08
CA GLU A 207 -34.18 -12.54 12.78
C GLU A 207 -33.23 -11.36 12.57
N GLU A 208 -31.92 -11.62 12.56
CA GLU A 208 -30.92 -10.58 12.26
C GLU A 208 -31.07 -10.06 10.83
N ILE A 209 -31.30 -10.95 9.85
CA ILE A 209 -31.55 -10.57 8.46
C ILE A 209 -32.79 -9.70 8.34
N ASP A 210 -33.89 -10.12 8.97
CA ASP A 210 -35.19 -9.44 8.88
C ASP A 210 -35.16 -8.04 9.52
N ASN A 211 -34.27 -7.80 10.49
CA ASN A 211 -34.06 -6.51 11.18
C ASN A 211 -32.90 -5.68 10.62
N SER A 212 -32.20 -6.14 9.58
CA SER A 212 -31.06 -5.45 8.98
C SER A 212 -31.47 -4.72 7.67
N PRO A 213 -30.72 -3.68 7.24
CA PRO A 213 -30.89 -3.08 5.93
C PRO A 213 -30.81 -4.13 4.81
N LYS A 214 -31.64 -3.94 3.78
CA LYS A 214 -31.73 -4.91 2.69
C LYS A 214 -30.50 -4.80 1.77
N GLN A 215 -29.77 -5.88 1.58
CA GLN A 215 -28.62 -5.93 0.67
C GLN A 215 -29.07 -6.20 -0.78
N GLN A 216 -28.62 -5.39 -1.74
CA GLN A 216 -29.04 -5.45 -3.15
C GLN A 216 -28.08 -6.24 -4.07
N PHE A 217 -27.18 -7.03 -3.52
CA PHE A 217 -26.15 -7.76 -4.28
C PHE A 217 -26.57 -9.20 -4.65
N GLY A 218 -27.82 -9.51 -4.60
CA GLY A 218 -28.39 -10.84 -4.88
C GLY A 218 -28.97 -11.50 -3.63
N ASN A 219 -29.25 -12.80 -3.74
CA ASN A 219 -29.82 -13.57 -2.60
C ASN A 219 -28.74 -13.79 -1.53
N TYR A 220 -29.13 -13.62 -0.30
CA TYR A 220 -28.29 -13.89 0.88
C TYR A 220 -29.10 -14.57 1.99
N THR A 221 -28.42 -15.23 2.91
CA THR A 221 -29.01 -15.98 4.01
C THR A 221 -28.05 -16.02 5.20
N VAL A 222 -28.42 -16.73 6.25
CA VAL A 222 -27.56 -16.96 7.43
C VAL A 222 -26.22 -17.54 6.99
N GLY A 223 -25.13 -17.00 7.53
CA GLY A 223 -23.75 -17.34 7.16
C GLY A 223 -23.17 -16.50 6.00
N ASP A 224 -23.96 -15.61 5.40
CA ASP A 224 -23.47 -14.67 4.38
C ASP A 224 -22.99 -13.36 5.01
N ILE A 225 -22.18 -12.60 4.29
CA ILE A 225 -21.59 -11.35 4.79
C ILE A 225 -22.69 -10.30 4.97
N LYS A 226 -22.68 -9.66 6.15
CA LYS A 226 -23.50 -8.52 6.51
C LYS A 226 -22.74 -7.23 6.22
N TYR A 227 -23.33 -6.34 5.44
CA TYR A 227 -22.74 -5.05 5.11
C TYR A 227 -23.49 -3.91 5.80
N ARG A 228 -22.75 -2.84 6.07
CA ARG A 228 -23.25 -1.63 6.70
C ARG A 228 -23.88 -0.71 5.67
N ASP A 229 -25.06 -0.22 5.99
CA ASP A 229 -25.69 0.91 5.34
C ASP A 229 -25.02 2.19 5.84
N LEU A 230 -24.29 2.88 4.97
CA LEU A 230 -23.52 4.08 5.31
C LEU A 230 -24.33 5.35 5.15
N ASN A 231 -25.29 5.36 4.22
CA ASN A 231 -26.13 6.54 3.96
C ASN A 231 -27.41 6.56 4.81
N GLY A 232 -27.78 5.42 5.43
CA GLY A 232 -28.94 5.30 6.32
C GLY A 232 -30.29 5.23 5.61
N ASP A 233 -30.32 4.83 4.34
CA ASP A 233 -31.55 4.76 3.55
C ASP A 233 -32.31 3.41 3.69
N GLY A 234 -31.77 2.46 4.47
CA GLY A 234 -32.33 1.16 4.71
C GLY A 234 -31.98 0.12 3.64
N ILE A 235 -31.11 0.46 2.70
CA ILE A 235 -30.67 -0.40 1.60
C ILE A 235 -29.15 -0.37 1.56
N VAL A 236 -28.51 -1.53 1.38
CA VAL A 236 -27.08 -1.59 1.12
C VAL A 236 -26.85 -1.85 -0.37
N ASP A 237 -26.24 -0.88 -1.03
CA ASP A 237 -25.97 -0.94 -2.48
C ASP A 237 -24.61 -0.29 -2.86
N GLY A 238 -24.45 0.08 -4.13
CA GLY A 238 -23.25 0.74 -4.63
C GLY A 238 -22.99 2.13 -4.05
N ASN A 239 -23.94 2.71 -3.33
CA ASN A 239 -23.79 4.00 -2.64
C ASN A 239 -23.13 3.86 -1.27
N ASP A 240 -23.01 2.65 -0.71
CA ASP A 240 -22.40 2.38 0.61
C ASP A 240 -20.93 2.02 0.55
N VAL A 241 -20.25 2.36 -0.53
CA VAL A 241 -18.84 2.07 -0.68
C VAL A 241 -17.99 3.24 -0.17
N THR A 242 -16.89 2.91 0.48
CA THR A 242 -15.97 3.90 1.06
C THR A 242 -14.52 3.49 0.85
N THR A 243 -13.59 4.24 1.42
CA THR A 243 -12.18 3.90 1.51
C THR A 243 -11.91 3.29 2.88
N ALA A 244 -11.25 2.14 2.94
CA ALA A 244 -11.01 1.42 4.20
C ALA A 244 -9.65 0.73 4.25
N GLY A 245 -9.22 0.44 5.47
CA GLY A 245 -7.93 -0.22 5.75
C GLY A 245 -6.74 0.72 5.66
N SER A 246 -5.57 0.19 5.93
CA SER A 246 -4.30 0.84 5.65
C SER A 246 -3.97 0.75 4.15
N PRO A 247 -3.05 1.57 3.61
CA PRO A 247 -2.65 1.43 2.22
C PRO A 247 -2.00 0.06 1.95
N THR A 248 -2.02 -0.37 0.69
CA THR A 248 -1.40 -1.64 0.27
C THR A 248 0.14 -1.58 0.23
N VAL A 249 0.70 -0.38 0.30
CA VAL A 249 2.15 -0.15 0.47
C VAL A 249 2.41 0.24 1.92
N PRO A 250 3.33 -0.42 2.63
CA PRO A 250 3.61 -0.12 4.03
C PRO A 250 4.02 1.34 4.25
N GLU A 251 3.38 2.01 5.22
CA GLU A 251 3.82 3.34 5.66
C GLU A 251 5.01 3.28 6.62
N ILE A 252 5.13 2.18 7.37
CA ILE A 252 6.20 1.95 8.32
C ILE A 252 7.01 0.72 7.90
N GLN A 253 8.32 0.90 7.82
CA GLN A 253 9.27 -0.20 7.62
C GLN A 253 10.39 -0.08 8.67
N TYR A 254 10.81 -1.21 9.21
CA TYR A 254 11.86 -1.21 10.24
C TYR A 254 12.72 -2.46 10.17
N GLY A 255 13.96 -2.29 10.62
CA GLY A 255 14.91 -3.38 10.71
C GLY A 255 15.79 -3.24 11.96
N ILE A 256 16.10 -4.35 12.60
CA ILE A 256 17.05 -4.40 13.71
C ILE A 256 17.95 -5.61 13.56
N GLY A 257 19.25 -5.40 13.69
CA GLY A 257 20.22 -6.46 13.60
C GLY A 257 21.37 -6.29 14.58
N ALA A 258 21.98 -7.40 14.94
CA ALA A 258 23.17 -7.43 15.76
C ALA A 258 24.19 -8.41 15.22
N THR A 259 25.45 -8.07 15.41
CA THR A 259 26.59 -8.97 15.21
C THR A 259 27.48 -8.94 16.45
N VAL A 260 27.67 -10.09 17.05
CA VAL A 260 28.56 -10.27 18.20
C VAL A 260 29.73 -11.13 17.74
N LYS A 261 30.95 -10.67 18.00
CA LYS A 261 32.15 -11.50 17.78
C LYS A 261 32.84 -11.77 19.13
N TRP A 262 33.16 -13.04 19.32
CA TRP A 262 33.92 -13.49 20.48
C TRP A 262 35.08 -14.39 20.02
N ARG A 263 36.28 -13.83 20.07
CA ARG A 263 37.46 -14.52 19.54
C ARG A 263 37.32 -14.96 18.10
N ARG A 264 37.10 -16.28 17.90
CA ARG A 264 36.93 -16.93 16.58
C ARG A 264 35.47 -17.18 16.20
N LEU A 265 34.55 -16.96 17.16
CA LEU A 265 33.12 -17.15 16.98
C LEU A 265 32.49 -15.81 16.61
N ASP A 266 31.60 -15.83 15.64
CA ASP A 266 30.73 -14.70 15.32
C ASP A 266 29.29 -15.19 15.19
N PHE A 267 28.37 -14.39 15.73
CA PHE A 267 26.93 -14.61 15.64
C PHE A 267 26.28 -13.33 15.17
N SER A 268 25.38 -13.46 14.19
CA SER A 268 24.59 -12.33 13.70
C SER A 268 23.14 -12.72 13.49
N PHE A 269 22.25 -11.74 13.63
CA PHE A 269 20.86 -11.85 13.26
C PHE A 269 20.33 -10.54 12.71
N MET A 270 19.25 -10.61 11.95
CA MET A 270 18.51 -9.46 11.46
C MET A 270 17.01 -9.74 11.47
N PHE A 271 16.26 -8.87 12.11
CA PHE A 271 14.82 -8.77 12.01
C PHE A 271 14.44 -7.66 11.03
N GLN A 272 13.38 -7.89 10.29
CA GLN A 272 12.77 -6.93 9.38
C GLN A 272 11.26 -6.98 9.57
N GLY A 273 10.61 -5.82 9.50
CA GLY A 273 9.17 -5.75 9.60
C GLY A 273 8.57 -4.57 8.85
N ALA A 274 7.26 -4.65 8.68
CA ALA A 274 6.43 -3.60 8.11
C ALA A 274 5.15 -3.46 8.93
N SER A 275 4.60 -2.25 8.94
CA SER A 275 3.33 -1.93 9.60
C SER A 275 2.56 -0.86 8.83
N ASN A 276 1.32 -0.61 9.22
CA ASN A 276 0.39 0.25 8.52
C ASN A 276 0.29 -0.17 7.04
N VAL A 277 -0.03 -1.43 6.84
CA VAL A 277 -0.19 -2.06 5.54
C VAL A 277 -1.37 -3.01 5.57
N SER A 278 -2.20 -2.96 4.55
CA SER A 278 -3.29 -3.91 4.36
C SER A 278 -3.03 -4.78 3.14
N LEU A 279 -3.41 -6.04 3.26
CA LEU A 279 -3.49 -6.97 2.16
C LEU A 279 -4.96 -7.18 1.83
N ARG A 280 -5.31 -7.04 0.55
CA ARG A 280 -6.64 -7.34 0.05
C ARG A 280 -6.63 -8.70 -0.64
N MET A 281 -7.46 -9.60 -0.16
CA MET A 281 -7.64 -10.92 -0.75
C MET A 281 -8.61 -10.83 -1.94
N TYR A 282 -8.06 -10.70 -3.15
CA TYR A 282 -8.83 -10.75 -4.38
C TYR A 282 -8.98 -12.16 -4.89
N ASN A 283 -10.15 -12.48 -5.45
CA ASN A 283 -10.41 -13.76 -6.14
C ASN A 283 -10.11 -15.02 -5.31
N MET A 284 -10.02 -14.87 -3.99
CA MET A 284 -9.85 -15.99 -3.07
C MET A 284 -11.19 -16.41 -2.46
N HIS A 285 -12.24 -16.21 -3.22
CA HIS A 285 -13.56 -16.63 -2.82
C HIS A 285 -13.62 -18.15 -2.79
N PRO A 286 -14.02 -18.78 -1.68
CA PRO A 286 -14.17 -20.21 -1.58
C PRO A 286 -15.39 -20.72 -2.35
N PHE A 287 -15.96 -19.89 -3.24
CA PHE A 287 -17.18 -20.19 -3.96
C PHE A 287 -16.86 -20.67 -5.36
N CYS A 288 -17.46 -21.79 -5.74
CA CYS A 288 -17.45 -22.24 -7.09
C CYS A 288 -18.52 -21.47 -7.87
N ASP A 289 -18.16 -20.94 -9.01
CA ASP A 289 -19.10 -20.56 -10.07
C ASP A 289 -18.90 -21.48 -11.28
N ALA A 290 -19.75 -21.34 -12.28
CA ALA A 290 -19.65 -22.15 -13.49
C ALA A 290 -18.33 -21.95 -14.27
N SER A 291 -17.64 -20.83 -14.08
CA SER A 291 -16.34 -20.52 -14.69
C SER A 291 -15.15 -21.04 -13.89
N HIS A 292 -15.35 -21.36 -12.61
CA HIS A 292 -14.31 -21.81 -11.67
C HIS A 292 -14.56 -23.22 -11.13
N PHE A 293 -15.31 -24.02 -11.87
CA PHE A 293 -15.63 -25.39 -11.49
C PHE A 293 -14.34 -26.24 -11.41
N GLY A 294 -14.03 -26.78 -10.21
CA GLY A 294 -12.87 -27.61 -9.96
C GLY A 294 -11.72 -26.95 -9.24
N TYR A 295 -11.81 -25.67 -8.87
CA TYR A 295 -10.85 -25.10 -7.91
C TYR A 295 -11.12 -25.65 -6.50
N GLY A 296 -10.07 -26.15 -5.87
CA GLY A 296 -10.11 -26.57 -4.47
C GLY A 296 -10.09 -25.35 -3.53
N ILE A 297 -10.59 -25.53 -2.33
CA ILE A 297 -10.42 -24.58 -1.22
C ILE A 297 -9.19 -25.00 -0.38
N THR A 298 -8.54 -24.03 0.26
CA THR A 298 -7.45 -24.34 1.20
C THR A 298 -8.00 -25.01 2.47
N GLN A 299 -7.17 -25.77 3.16
CA GLN A 299 -7.54 -26.40 4.45
C GLN A 299 -7.97 -25.33 5.45
N TYR A 300 -7.31 -24.17 5.47
CA TYR A 300 -7.66 -23.06 6.34
C TYR A 300 -9.11 -22.59 6.13
N ILE A 301 -9.55 -22.41 4.88
CA ILE A 301 -10.93 -22.05 4.57
C ILE A 301 -11.90 -23.14 5.00
N ALA A 302 -11.56 -24.40 4.72
CA ALA A 302 -12.40 -25.54 5.10
C ALA A 302 -12.63 -25.62 6.61
N ASP A 303 -11.60 -25.30 7.41
CA ASP A 303 -11.66 -25.41 8.87
C ASP A 303 -12.25 -24.15 9.54
N ASN A 304 -12.23 -22.99 8.88
CA ASN A 304 -12.58 -21.69 9.51
C ASN A 304 -13.76 -20.96 8.84
N HIS A 305 -14.46 -21.59 7.91
CA HIS A 305 -15.66 -20.99 7.33
C HIS A 305 -16.86 -21.06 8.32
N TRP A 306 -17.84 -20.24 8.04
CA TRP A 306 -19.12 -20.33 8.73
C TRP A 306 -19.86 -21.63 8.36
N SER A 307 -20.41 -22.30 9.36
CA SER A 307 -21.32 -23.44 9.21
C SER A 307 -22.34 -23.44 10.35
N GLU A 308 -23.36 -24.27 10.26
CA GLU A 308 -24.36 -24.41 11.35
C GLU A 308 -23.71 -24.85 12.65
N ASP A 309 -22.67 -25.71 12.58
CA ASP A 309 -21.89 -26.15 13.76
C ASP A 309 -20.88 -25.10 14.24
N ASN A 310 -20.53 -24.12 13.39
CA ASN A 310 -19.63 -23.01 13.66
C ASN A 310 -20.33 -21.67 13.35
N ASN A 311 -21.48 -21.45 14.00
CA ASN A 311 -22.32 -20.27 13.79
C ASN A 311 -21.74 -19.05 14.53
N ARG A 312 -20.74 -18.41 13.91
CA ARG A 312 -20.03 -17.25 14.45
C ARG A 312 -20.03 -16.11 13.44
N ALA A 313 -20.38 -14.92 13.91
CA ALA A 313 -20.34 -13.71 13.07
C ALA A 313 -18.91 -13.33 12.61
N ASP A 314 -17.89 -13.79 13.34
CA ASP A 314 -16.47 -13.52 13.08
C ASP A 314 -15.73 -14.72 12.45
N ALA A 315 -16.45 -15.68 11.86
CA ALA A 315 -15.80 -16.75 11.10
C ALA A 315 -14.95 -16.19 9.96
N ALA A 316 -13.82 -16.82 9.68
CA ALA A 316 -12.84 -16.30 8.73
C ALA A 316 -13.35 -16.23 7.28
N TYR A 317 -14.37 -17.04 6.97
CA TYR A 317 -15.05 -17.06 5.67
C TYR A 317 -16.55 -17.25 5.84
N PRO A 318 -17.36 -16.73 4.91
CA PRO A 318 -18.79 -16.98 4.89
C PRO A 318 -19.08 -18.45 4.59
N ARG A 319 -20.36 -18.84 4.63
CA ARG A 319 -20.78 -20.19 4.28
C ARG A 319 -20.31 -20.61 2.90
N LEU A 320 -19.94 -21.86 2.75
CA LEU A 320 -19.55 -22.44 1.46
C LEU A 320 -20.80 -22.69 0.59
N THR A 321 -20.69 -22.41 -0.69
CA THR A 321 -21.77 -22.60 -1.66
C THR A 321 -21.25 -23.29 -2.91
N SER A 322 -22.14 -24.05 -3.57
CA SER A 322 -21.84 -24.67 -4.88
C SER A 322 -22.01 -23.71 -6.06
N GLN A 323 -22.53 -22.53 -5.81
CA GLN A 323 -22.72 -21.47 -6.81
C GLN A 323 -22.17 -20.16 -6.27
N LEU A 324 -21.81 -19.25 -7.19
CA LEU A 324 -21.31 -17.93 -6.83
C LEU A 324 -22.37 -17.16 -6.02
N SER A 325 -22.01 -16.74 -4.81
CA SER A 325 -22.82 -15.81 -4.02
C SER A 325 -22.41 -14.38 -4.38
N SER A 326 -23.24 -13.71 -5.15
CA SER A 326 -22.97 -12.31 -5.53
C SER A 326 -22.85 -11.39 -4.33
N ASN A 327 -23.57 -11.69 -3.22
CA ASN A 327 -23.44 -10.95 -1.97
C ASN A 327 -22.05 -11.11 -1.35
N ASN A 328 -21.53 -12.34 -1.26
CA ASN A 328 -20.27 -12.63 -0.59
C ASN A 328 -19.03 -12.28 -1.42
N THR A 329 -19.20 -12.00 -2.72
CA THR A 329 -18.09 -11.65 -3.61
C THR A 329 -17.90 -10.14 -3.79
N GLN A 330 -18.69 -9.33 -3.07
CA GLN A 330 -18.51 -7.89 -3.09
C GLN A 330 -17.15 -7.47 -2.52
N SER A 331 -16.61 -6.41 -3.12
CA SER A 331 -15.43 -5.72 -2.57
C SER A 331 -15.76 -5.16 -1.20
N SER A 332 -15.16 -5.69 -0.14
CA SER A 332 -15.49 -5.30 1.22
C SER A 332 -14.32 -5.40 2.19
N THR A 333 -14.51 -4.78 3.37
CA THR A 333 -13.54 -4.87 4.47
C THR A 333 -13.40 -6.30 5.01
N PHE A 334 -14.33 -7.20 4.71
CA PHE A 334 -14.22 -8.62 5.08
C PHE A 334 -12.96 -9.28 4.51
N TYR A 335 -12.53 -8.85 3.32
CA TYR A 335 -11.36 -9.36 2.62
C TYR A 335 -10.13 -8.45 2.73
N ILE A 336 -10.15 -7.49 3.66
CA ILE A 336 -9.01 -6.61 3.95
C ILE A 336 -8.40 -7.00 5.28
N HIS A 337 -7.17 -7.43 5.28
CA HIS A 337 -6.45 -7.90 6.45
C HIS A 337 -5.27 -7.00 6.78
N ASP A 338 -4.95 -6.88 8.08
CA ASP A 338 -3.73 -6.25 8.56
C ASP A 338 -2.53 -7.15 8.20
N ALA A 339 -1.69 -6.69 7.29
CA ALA A 339 -0.53 -7.41 6.78
C ALA A 339 0.78 -7.00 7.47
N LYS A 340 0.71 -6.37 8.65
CA LYS A 340 1.92 -6.08 9.43
C LYS A 340 2.65 -7.37 9.79
N TYR A 341 3.97 -7.30 9.82
CA TYR A 341 4.78 -8.45 10.20
C TYR A 341 6.10 -8.06 10.85
N LEU A 342 6.67 -9.00 11.58
CA LEU A 342 8.06 -9.03 12.03
C LEU A 342 8.68 -10.38 11.65
N ARG A 343 9.74 -10.36 10.87
CA ARG A 343 10.41 -11.55 10.34
C ARG A 343 11.85 -11.65 10.83
N LEU A 344 12.25 -12.82 11.27
CA LEU A 344 13.67 -13.15 11.42
C LEU A 344 14.25 -13.45 10.04
N LYS A 345 14.84 -12.42 9.43
CA LYS A 345 15.29 -12.43 8.03
C LYS A 345 16.52 -13.27 7.84
N THR A 346 17.51 -13.08 8.71
CA THR A 346 18.77 -13.83 8.67
C THR A 346 19.26 -14.15 10.06
N VAL A 347 19.87 -15.33 10.21
CA VAL A 347 20.70 -15.71 11.36
C VAL A 347 21.94 -16.40 10.83
N GLU A 348 23.08 -16.08 11.37
CA GLU A 348 24.33 -16.72 10.98
C GLU A 348 25.20 -16.95 12.21
N LEU A 349 25.78 -18.15 12.29
CA LEU A 349 26.78 -18.53 13.28
C LEU A 349 28.05 -18.95 12.54
N GLY A 350 29.13 -18.22 12.73
CA GLY A 350 30.41 -18.44 12.09
C GLY A 350 31.52 -18.80 13.05
N TYR A 351 32.47 -19.62 12.63
CA TYR A 351 33.67 -19.94 13.36
C TYR A 351 34.90 -19.84 12.44
N THR A 352 35.91 -19.08 12.85
CA THR A 352 37.11 -18.83 12.05
C THR A 352 38.29 -19.70 12.54
N ILE A 353 38.82 -20.53 11.65
CA ILE A 353 40.01 -21.39 11.89
C ILE A 353 41.15 -20.86 11.02
N LYS A 354 42.09 -20.15 11.61
CA LYS A 354 43.19 -19.48 10.90
C LYS A 354 42.64 -18.56 9.77
N LYS A 355 42.79 -18.97 8.52
CA LYS A 355 42.30 -18.25 7.31
C LYS A 355 40.98 -18.76 6.76
N LEU A 356 40.42 -19.85 7.31
CA LEU A 356 39.17 -20.45 6.91
C LEU A 356 38.06 -20.03 7.87
N ARG A 357 36.94 -19.52 7.37
CA ARG A 357 35.71 -19.30 8.11
C ARG A 357 34.66 -20.32 7.67
N VAL A 358 34.15 -21.08 8.62
CA VAL A 358 33.00 -22.00 8.42
C VAL A 358 31.79 -21.38 9.09
N TYR A 359 30.65 -21.40 8.45
CA TYR A 359 29.43 -20.81 9.00
C TYR A 359 28.19 -21.63 8.67
N LEU A 360 27.19 -21.49 9.51
CA LEU A 360 25.83 -21.96 9.31
C LEU A 360 24.92 -20.74 9.23
N SER A 361 24.10 -20.65 8.20
CA SER A 361 23.15 -19.55 8.02
C SER A 361 21.75 -20.07 7.77
N GLY A 362 20.76 -19.30 8.26
CA GLY A 362 19.34 -19.50 8.00
C GLY A 362 18.69 -18.20 7.56
N ASN A 363 17.79 -18.31 6.58
CA ASN A 363 17.04 -17.17 6.06
C ASN A 363 15.54 -17.39 6.22
N ASN A 364 14.79 -16.31 6.55
CA ASN A 364 13.34 -16.33 6.70
C ASN A 364 12.85 -17.44 7.65
N LEU A 365 13.50 -17.57 8.81
CA LEU A 365 13.27 -18.71 9.72
C LEU A 365 11.89 -18.69 10.35
N PHE A 366 11.36 -17.52 10.66
CA PHE A 366 9.98 -17.37 11.11
C PHE A 366 9.45 -15.95 10.85
N VAL A 367 8.14 -15.82 10.87
CA VAL A 367 7.41 -14.56 10.79
C VAL A 367 6.35 -14.51 11.87
N ILE A 368 6.16 -13.35 12.47
CA ILE A 368 5.07 -13.01 13.38
C ILE A 368 4.18 -12.01 12.66
N SER A 369 2.92 -12.35 12.44
CA SER A 369 1.93 -11.52 11.76
C SER A 369 0.53 -11.86 12.27
N PRO A 370 -0.43 -10.93 12.30
CA PRO A 370 -1.84 -11.25 12.47
C PRO A 370 -2.43 -11.94 11.23
N PHE A 371 -1.76 -11.84 10.08
CA PHE A 371 -2.15 -12.49 8.85
C PHE A 371 -1.45 -13.86 8.76
N ASP A 372 -2.21 -14.92 8.86
CA ASP A 372 -1.73 -16.32 8.96
C ASP A 372 -2.15 -17.22 7.79
N TYR A 373 -2.79 -16.66 6.77
CA TYR A 373 -3.21 -17.42 5.58
C TYR A 373 -2.04 -17.86 4.70
N TRP A 374 -1.06 -17.00 4.54
CA TRP A 374 0.22 -17.23 3.85
C TRP A 374 1.25 -16.18 4.26
N ASP A 375 2.38 -16.15 3.59
CA ASP A 375 3.44 -15.18 3.88
C ASP A 375 2.98 -13.74 3.61
N PRO A 376 2.92 -12.86 4.63
CA PRO A 376 2.43 -11.49 4.49
C PRO A 376 3.32 -10.57 3.62
N GLU A 377 4.53 -11.03 3.25
CA GLU A 377 5.46 -10.28 2.38
C GLU A 377 5.24 -10.62 0.89
N LYS A 378 4.32 -11.54 0.55
CA LYS A 378 4.09 -12.03 -0.83
C LYS A 378 2.83 -11.47 -1.45
#